data_207f42b31e325942d9f451b478cb65d6
#
_entry.id   207f42b31e325942d9f451b478cb65d6
#
_cell.length_a   1.000
_cell.length_b   1.000
_cell.length_c   1.000
_cell.angle_alpha   90.00
_cell.angle_beta   90.00
_cell.angle_gamma   90.00
#
_symmetry.space_group_name_H-M   'P 1'
#
loop_
_entity.id
_entity.type
_entity.pdbx_description
1 polymer ?
#
loop_
_entity_poly.entity_id
_entity_poly.type
_entity_poly.pdbx_seq_one_letter_code
_entity_poly.pdbx_strand_id
1 'polypeptide(L)'
;MNTRIVILLDRSLSDDGTVLYNCDESLSIGVQAIKEESDIASEGVRTLINIENNSAPKEYSFEYDLNEGERLVSSKELLGDDYDTGEVFVVDAKNNILNIIDAPWAEDANGNNIETYYKIDGQTLTQVIEFNEDTAFPVVADPSFWQVTKCAGTILWVIGTTIFTAAKIVKLKKAIKAAGGVRKAAKGIIVAIKASRGLGGKWWTKIKWSQFGSGLAGFGADLIGISDIRSNCS
;
A
#
# COMPACT_ATOMS: atom_id res chain seq x y z
N MET A 1 7.16 -15.66 -1.56
CA MET A 1 5.69 -15.58 -1.50
C MET A 1 5.12 -15.83 -2.88
N ASN A 2 4.23 -16.79 -3.03
CA ASN A 2 3.56 -17.07 -4.30
C ASN A 2 2.09 -16.65 -4.17
N THR A 3 1.71 -15.59 -4.85
CA THR A 3 0.29 -15.26 -5.03
C THR A 3 -0.27 -16.20 -6.08
N ARG A 4 -1.20 -17.06 -5.72
CA ARG A 4 -1.81 -18.00 -6.63
C ARG A 4 -3.16 -17.46 -7.09
N ILE A 5 -3.17 -16.86 -8.27
CA ILE A 5 -4.42 -16.55 -8.97
C ILE A 5 -4.75 -17.79 -9.81
N VAL A 6 -5.78 -18.53 -9.41
CA VAL A 6 -6.27 -19.69 -10.18
C VAL A 6 -7.35 -19.20 -11.13
N ILE A 7 -6.96 -18.82 -12.34
CA ILE A 7 -7.89 -18.47 -13.41
C ILE A 7 -7.69 -19.47 -14.54
N LEU A 8 -8.70 -20.30 -14.80
CA LEU A 8 -8.76 -21.25 -15.93
C LEU A 8 -9.40 -20.55 -17.13
N LEU A 9 -8.80 -19.46 -17.62
CA LEU A 9 -9.40 -18.63 -18.66
C LEU A 9 -8.43 -18.39 -19.81
N ASP A 10 -8.99 -17.99 -20.93
CA ASP A 10 -8.24 -17.55 -22.11
C ASP A 10 -7.33 -16.38 -21.72
N ARG A 11 -6.03 -16.55 -21.93
CA ARG A 11 -5.03 -15.55 -21.53
C ARG A 11 -4.29 -15.03 -22.76
N SER A 12 -4.04 -13.75 -22.77
CA SER A 12 -3.17 -13.08 -23.73
C SER A 12 -2.09 -12.29 -23.02
N LEU A 13 -0.99 -12.05 -23.72
CA LEU A 13 0.12 -11.22 -23.24
C LEU A 13 0.13 -9.94 -24.07
N SER A 14 0.04 -8.79 -23.43
CA SER A 14 0.18 -7.49 -24.08
C SER A 14 1.66 -7.10 -24.27
N ASP A 15 1.92 -6.12 -25.13
CA ASP A 15 3.29 -5.64 -25.44
C ASP A 15 4.03 -5.06 -24.23
N ASP A 16 3.31 -4.58 -23.23
CA ASP A 16 3.85 -4.06 -21.97
C ASP A 16 4.10 -5.14 -20.90
N GLY A 17 3.86 -6.42 -21.24
CA GLY A 17 4.07 -7.55 -20.34
C GLY A 17 2.90 -7.82 -19.38
N THR A 18 1.74 -7.18 -19.59
CA THR A 18 0.53 -7.47 -18.83
C THR A 18 -0.09 -8.78 -19.31
N VAL A 19 -0.37 -9.70 -18.39
CA VAL A 19 -1.14 -10.92 -18.69
C VAL A 19 -2.61 -10.59 -18.51
N LEU A 20 -3.36 -10.66 -19.61
CA LEU A 20 -4.80 -10.38 -19.65
C LEU A 20 -5.59 -11.68 -19.57
N TYR A 21 -6.59 -11.71 -18.71
CA TYR A 21 -7.56 -12.78 -18.56
C TYR A 21 -8.95 -12.24 -18.90
N ASN A 22 -9.55 -12.73 -19.97
CA ASN A 22 -10.93 -12.41 -20.30
C ASN A 22 -11.82 -13.41 -19.56
N CYS A 23 -12.53 -12.93 -18.54
CA CYS A 23 -13.38 -13.76 -17.71
C CYS A 23 -14.72 -14.03 -18.42
N ASP A 24 -15.37 -12.95 -18.89
CA ASP A 24 -16.60 -12.97 -19.69
C ASP A 24 -16.81 -11.60 -20.36
N GLU A 25 -18.02 -11.33 -20.87
CA GLU A 25 -18.36 -10.04 -21.52
C GLU A 25 -18.48 -8.86 -20.53
N SER A 26 -18.47 -9.14 -19.22
CA SER A 26 -18.60 -8.11 -18.17
C SER A 26 -17.31 -7.80 -17.44
N LEU A 27 -16.29 -8.69 -17.55
CA LEU A 27 -15.10 -8.64 -16.70
C LEU A 27 -13.84 -9.10 -17.43
N SER A 28 -12.79 -8.32 -17.33
CA SER A 28 -11.43 -8.74 -17.64
C SER A 28 -10.46 -8.37 -16.51
N ILE A 29 -9.39 -9.18 -16.33
CA ILE A 29 -8.39 -8.98 -15.30
C ILE A 29 -7.01 -8.92 -15.95
N GLY A 30 -6.27 -7.86 -15.69
CA GLY A 30 -4.87 -7.69 -16.09
C GLY A 30 -3.94 -7.93 -14.90
N VAL A 31 -2.89 -8.74 -15.07
CA VAL A 31 -1.85 -8.93 -14.06
C VAL A 31 -0.53 -8.48 -14.62
N GLN A 32 0.13 -7.54 -13.92
CA GLN A 32 1.36 -6.93 -14.34
C GLN A 32 2.41 -7.00 -13.24
N ALA A 33 3.61 -7.49 -13.58
CA ALA A 33 4.76 -7.31 -12.70
C ALA A 33 5.22 -5.85 -12.77
N ILE A 34 5.30 -5.19 -11.63
CA ILE A 34 5.74 -3.81 -11.53
C ILE A 34 7.06 -3.74 -10.79
N LYS A 35 7.95 -2.89 -11.30
CA LYS A 35 9.21 -2.55 -10.62
C LYS A 35 9.17 -1.09 -10.26
N GLU A 36 9.36 -0.80 -9.01
CA GLU A 36 9.61 0.56 -8.56
C GLU A 36 11.07 0.63 -8.12
N GLU A 37 11.90 1.40 -8.80
CA GLU A 37 13.24 1.75 -8.32
C GLU A 37 13.10 2.72 -7.14
N SER A 38 12.48 2.24 -6.06
CA SER A 38 12.28 3.02 -4.87
C SER A 38 12.87 2.32 -3.66
N ASP A 39 13.26 3.11 -2.68
CA ASP A 39 13.81 2.64 -1.42
C ASP A 39 12.79 1.97 -0.51
N ILE A 40 11.52 1.95 -0.92
CA ILE A 40 10.42 1.35 -0.15
C ILE A 40 10.14 -0.06 -0.62
N ALA A 41 9.99 -0.22 -1.93
CA ALA A 41 9.63 -1.47 -2.55
C ALA A 41 10.50 -1.67 -3.79
N SER A 42 10.96 -2.88 -4.02
CA SER A 42 11.78 -3.23 -5.18
C SER A 42 10.96 -3.83 -6.29
N GLU A 43 9.94 -4.60 -5.94
CA GLU A 43 9.13 -5.38 -6.86
C GLU A 43 7.69 -5.42 -6.37
N GLY A 44 6.75 -5.55 -7.28
CA GLY A 44 5.34 -5.66 -6.97
C GLY A 44 4.55 -6.33 -8.07
N VAL A 45 3.31 -6.61 -7.77
CA VAL A 45 2.32 -7.10 -8.72
C VAL A 45 1.12 -6.16 -8.68
N ARG A 46 0.70 -5.69 -9.82
CA ARG A 46 -0.53 -4.94 -10.01
C ARG A 46 -1.56 -5.87 -10.63
N THR A 47 -2.78 -5.83 -10.09
CA THR A 47 -3.93 -6.50 -10.69
C THR A 47 -4.93 -5.43 -11.09
N LEU A 48 -5.17 -5.28 -12.39
CA LEU A 48 -6.19 -4.39 -12.92
C LEU A 48 -7.48 -5.17 -13.11
N ILE A 49 -8.55 -4.73 -12.48
CA ILE A 49 -9.89 -5.28 -12.63
C ILE A 49 -10.64 -4.30 -13.54
N ASN A 50 -11.00 -4.76 -14.73
CA ASN A 50 -11.76 -3.97 -15.68
C ASN A 50 -13.19 -4.51 -15.77
N ILE A 51 -14.15 -3.72 -15.31
CA ILE A 51 -15.56 -4.03 -15.19
C ILE A 51 -16.30 -3.33 -16.33
N GLU A 52 -16.78 -4.10 -17.31
CA GLU A 52 -17.35 -3.55 -18.54
C GLU A 52 -18.82 -3.10 -18.38
N ASN A 53 -19.54 -3.71 -17.44
CA ASN A 53 -20.95 -3.39 -17.21
C ASN A 53 -21.45 -3.86 -15.84
N ASN A 54 -22.69 -3.50 -15.50
CA ASN A 54 -23.29 -3.76 -14.20
C ASN A 54 -23.62 -5.25 -13.89
N SER A 55 -23.41 -6.17 -14.83
CA SER A 55 -23.60 -7.62 -14.58
C SER A 55 -22.40 -8.30 -13.93
N ALA A 56 -21.25 -7.61 -13.85
CA ALA A 56 -20.05 -8.11 -13.20
C ALA A 56 -20.23 -8.27 -11.68
N PRO A 57 -19.49 -9.18 -11.05
CA PRO A 57 -19.45 -9.26 -9.58
C PRO A 57 -18.95 -7.96 -8.95
N LYS A 58 -19.40 -7.68 -7.71
CA LYS A 58 -18.88 -6.56 -6.92
C LYS A 58 -17.73 -6.92 -5.98
N GLU A 59 -17.46 -8.21 -5.80
CA GLU A 59 -16.44 -8.72 -4.88
C GLU A 59 -15.40 -9.52 -5.65
N TYR A 60 -14.12 -9.18 -5.45
CA TYR A 60 -12.97 -9.80 -6.11
C TYR A 60 -11.99 -10.29 -5.06
N SER A 61 -11.84 -11.61 -4.97
CA SER A 61 -11.05 -12.26 -3.92
C SER A 61 -9.69 -12.71 -4.43
N PHE A 62 -8.66 -12.42 -3.63
CA PHE A 62 -7.26 -12.77 -3.87
C PHE A 62 -6.77 -13.64 -2.71
N GLU A 63 -6.36 -14.87 -3.02
CA GLU A 63 -5.78 -15.77 -2.04
C GLU A 63 -4.26 -15.56 -1.99
N TYR A 64 -3.72 -15.36 -0.79
CA TYR A 64 -2.30 -15.16 -0.54
C TYR A 64 -1.70 -16.42 0.07
N ASP A 65 -0.69 -16.99 -0.60
CA ASP A 65 0.10 -18.11 -0.07
C ASP A 65 1.08 -17.58 0.99
N LEU A 66 0.62 -17.53 2.23
CA LEU A 66 1.36 -17.00 3.37
C LEU A 66 2.19 -18.11 4.02
N ASN A 67 3.41 -17.80 4.47
CA ASN A 67 4.21 -18.71 5.24
C ASN A 67 3.64 -18.87 6.67
N GLU A 68 4.10 -19.91 7.38
CA GLU A 68 3.71 -20.11 8.77
C GLU A 68 4.05 -18.89 9.63
N GLY A 69 3.06 -18.40 10.37
CA GLY A 69 3.18 -17.21 11.21
C GLY A 69 3.00 -15.87 10.49
N GLU A 70 2.84 -15.88 9.17
CA GLU A 70 2.46 -14.68 8.43
C GLU A 70 0.94 -14.52 8.40
N ARG A 71 0.47 -13.25 8.36
CA ARG A 71 -0.96 -12.93 8.27
C ARG A 71 -1.21 -11.62 7.55
N LEU A 72 -2.40 -11.49 6.99
CA LEU A 72 -2.94 -10.22 6.50
C LEU A 72 -3.47 -9.40 7.68
N VAL A 73 -3.24 -8.09 7.67
CA VAL A 73 -3.73 -7.17 8.70
C VAL A 73 -4.00 -5.80 8.08
N SER A 74 -5.13 -5.19 8.43
CA SER A 74 -5.46 -3.84 7.95
C SER A 74 -4.57 -2.78 8.63
N SER A 75 -4.42 -1.62 7.97
CA SER A 75 -3.76 -0.44 8.56
C SER A 75 -4.41 -0.05 9.88
N LYS A 76 -5.74 -0.12 9.97
CA LYS A 76 -6.51 0.13 11.19
C LYS A 76 -6.13 -0.83 12.33
N GLU A 77 -6.08 -2.13 12.06
CA GLU A 77 -5.75 -3.14 13.07
C GLU A 77 -4.30 -3.02 13.54
N LEU A 78 -3.35 -2.85 12.61
CA LEU A 78 -1.92 -2.83 12.92
C LEU A 78 -1.47 -1.50 13.55
N LEU A 79 -1.97 -0.37 13.04
CA LEU A 79 -1.51 0.96 13.38
C LEU A 79 -2.50 1.76 14.24
N GLY A 80 -3.71 1.23 14.44
CA GLY A 80 -4.78 1.86 15.20
C GLY A 80 -5.76 2.67 14.34
N ASP A 81 -6.94 2.99 14.90
CA ASP A 81 -8.04 3.68 14.21
C ASP A 81 -7.64 5.02 13.58
N ASP A 82 -6.66 5.71 14.18
CA ASP A 82 -6.15 6.97 13.66
C ASP A 82 -5.41 6.83 12.33
N TYR A 83 -5.00 5.62 11.97
CA TYR A 83 -4.21 5.30 10.77
C TYR A 83 -4.96 4.42 9.78
N ASP A 84 -6.29 4.40 9.85
CA ASP A 84 -7.13 3.72 8.88
C ASP A 84 -7.06 4.44 7.53
N THR A 85 -6.08 4.05 6.74
CA THR A 85 -5.77 4.63 5.43
C THR A 85 -6.09 3.67 4.29
N GLY A 86 -6.67 2.51 4.62
CA GLY A 86 -7.18 1.51 3.68
C GLY A 86 -6.15 0.48 3.20
N GLU A 87 -4.85 0.65 3.52
CA GLU A 87 -3.84 -0.35 3.16
C GLU A 87 -3.98 -1.63 3.99
N VAL A 88 -3.52 -2.73 3.41
CA VAL A 88 -3.37 -4.02 4.08
C VAL A 88 -1.90 -4.42 4.06
N PHE A 89 -1.44 -5.01 5.16
CA PHE A 89 -0.08 -5.46 5.32
C PHE A 89 -0.02 -6.98 5.42
N VAL A 90 1.06 -7.58 4.91
CA VAL A 90 1.49 -8.91 5.32
C VAL A 90 2.52 -8.73 6.42
N VAL A 91 2.27 -9.32 7.58
CA VAL A 91 3.17 -9.25 8.72
C VAL A 91 3.60 -10.65 9.17
N ASP A 92 4.80 -10.75 9.75
CA ASP A 92 5.27 -11.97 10.41
C ASP A 92 4.71 -12.13 11.84
N ALA A 93 5.06 -13.21 12.53
CA ALA A 93 4.64 -13.49 13.90
C ALA A 93 5.09 -12.41 14.92
N LYS A 94 6.06 -11.57 14.57
CA LYS A 94 6.54 -10.44 15.38
C LYS A 94 5.94 -9.12 14.95
N ASN A 95 4.96 -9.14 14.03
CA ASN A 95 4.37 -7.99 13.36
C ASN A 95 5.36 -7.15 12.53
N ASN A 96 6.50 -7.70 12.10
CA ASN A 96 7.32 -7.00 11.11
C ASN A 96 6.58 -6.97 9.77
N ILE A 97 6.51 -5.80 9.14
CA ILE A 97 5.86 -5.63 7.85
C ILE A 97 6.76 -6.17 6.75
N LEU A 98 6.28 -7.18 6.04
CA LEU A 98 6.95 -7.85 4.93
C LEU A 98 6.49 -7.30 3.59
N ASN A 99 5.18 -7.08 3.45
CA ASN A 99 4.55 -6.60 2.22
C ASN A 99 3.46 -5.58 2.54
N ILE A 100 3.15 -4.76 1.57
CA ILE A 100 2.06 -3.80 1.63
C ILE A 100 1.18 -3.94 0.38
N ILE A 101 -0.11 -3.97 0.60
CA ILE A 101 -1.13 -3.83 -0.43
C ILE A 101 -1.65 -2.40 -0.33
N ASP A 102 -1.55 -1.63 -1.41
CA ASP A 102 -1.99 -0.24 -1.44
C ASP A 102 -3.49 -0.15 -1.13
N ALA A 103 -3.93 0.98 -0.60
CA ALA A 103 -5.35 1.25 -0.40
C ALA A 103 -6.13 1.02 -1.71
N PRO A 104 -7.29 0.37 -1.66
CA PRO A 104 -8.05 0.08 -2.87
C PRO A 104 -8.54 1.37 -3.52
N TRP A 105 -8.56 1.38 -4.84
CA TRP A 105 -9.20 2.44 -5.59
C TRP A 105 -10.02 1.86 -6.75
N ALA A 106 -11.03 2.60 -7.16
CA ALA A 106 -11.81 2.30 -8.34
C ALA A 106 -12.29 3.61 -8.97
N GLU A 107 -12.31 3.66 -10.30
CA GLU A 107 -12.69 4.84 -11.07
C GLU A 107 -13.60 4.45 -12.24
N ASP A 108 -14.64 5.21 -12.47
CA ASP A 108 -15.55 5.03 -13.60
C ASP A 108 -15.02 5.65 -14.89
N ALA A 109 -15.72 5.43 -16.02
CA ALA A 109 -15.33 5.95 -17.32
C ALA A 109 -15.30 7.50 -17.41
N ASN A 110 -15.91 8.21 -16.46
CA ASN A 110 -15.92 9.66 -16.38
C ASN A 110 -14.83 10.22 -15.44
N GLY A 111 -14.01 9.33 -14.85
CA GLY A 111 -12.98 9.71 -13.87
C GLY A 111 -13.54 9.97 -12.47
N ASN A 112 -14.74 9.49 -12.15
CA ASN A 112 -15.28 9.60 -10.80
C ASN A 112 -14.81 8.42 -9.95
N ASN A 113 -14.42 8.71 -8.69
CA ASN A 113 -14.07 7.66 -7.74
C ASN A 113 -15.33 6.85 -7.37
N ILE A 114 -15.20 5.52 -7.44
CA ILE A 114 -16.19 4.56 -6.94
C ILE A 114 -15.76 4.11 -5.54
N GLU A 115 -16.72 4.03 -4.62
CA GLU A 115 -16.44 3.54 -3.27
C GLU A 115 -15.95 2.10 -3.32
N THR A 116 -14.82 1.85 -2.68
CA THR A 116 -14.18 0.53 -2.62
C THR A 116 -13.43 0.34 -1.31
N TYR A 117 -13.40 -0.90 -0.82
CA TYR A 117 -12.72 -1.26 0.42
C TYR A 117 -12.31 -2.73 0.42
N TYR A 118 -11.45 -3.10 1.37
CA TYR A 118 -11.03 -4.49 1.57
C TYR A 118 -11.76 -5.18 2.71
N LYS A 119 -12.04 -6.47 2.50
CA LYS A 119 -12.39 -7.44 3.55
C LYS A 119 -11.25 -8.45 3.65
N ILE A 120 -10.87 -8.83 4.87
CA ILE A 120 -9.83 -9.83 5.16
C ILE A 120 -10.49 -11.03 5.82
N ASP A 121 -10.27 -12.22 5.27
CA ASP A 121 -10.69 -13.50 5.86
C ASP A 121 -9.53 -14.50 5.75
N GLY A 122 -8.83 -14.72 6.85
CA GLY A 122 -7.64 -15.57 6.90
C GLY A 122 -6.55 -15.12 5.93
N GLN A 123 -6.34 -15.90 4.86
CA GLN A 123 -5.36 -15.61 3.80
C GLN A 123 -5.99 -14.96 2.56
N THR A 124 -7.28 -14.69 2.62
CA THR A 124 -8.03 -14.11 1.51
C THR A 124 -8.26 -12.62 1.72
N LEU A 125 -7.89 -11.83 0.73
CA LEU A 125 -8.22 -10.41 0.62
C LEU A 125 -9.28 -10.23 -0.45
N THR A 126 -10.42 -9.65 -0.10
CA THR A 126 -11.49 -9.36 -1.04
C THR A 126 -11.63 -7.85 -1.23
N GLN A 127 -11.47 -7.37 -2.45
CA GLN A 127 -11.84 -6.00 -2.81
C GLN A 127 -13.33 -5.95 -3.15
N VAL A 128 -14.05 -5.06 -2.48
CA VAL A 128 -15.46 -4.75 -2.76
C VAL A 128 -15.52 -3.43 -3.52
N ILE A 129 -16.29 -3.39 -4.60
CA ILE A 129 -16.45 -2.19 -5.46
C ILE A 129 -17.94 -1.89 -5.57
N GLU A 130 -18.37 -0.72 -5.06
CA GLU A 130 -19.76 -0.35 -4.91
C GLU A 130 -20.31 0.44 -6.11
N PHE A 131 -20.25 -0.19 -7.30
CA PHE A 131 -20.89 0.37 -8.50
C PHE A 131 -22.40 0.06 -8.53
N ASN A 132 -23.16 0.83 -9.29
CA ASN A 132 -24.60 0.71 -9.42
C ASN A 132 -25.07 1.02 -10.86
N GLU A 133 -26.38 1.12 -11.08
CA GLU A 133 -26.97 1.37 -12.40
C GLU A 133 -26.62 2.74 -12.99
N ASP A 134 -26.29 3.72 -12.14
CA ASP A 134 -25.89 5.08 -12.55
C ASP A 134 -24.38 5.20 -12.82
N THR A 135 -23.61 4.15 -12.58
CA THR A 135 -22.16 4.13 -12.79
C THR A 135 -21.83 4.13 -14.27
N ALA A 136 -20.91 4.99 -14.67
CA ALA A 136 -20.40 5.02 -16.05
C ALA A 136 -19.35 3.92 -16.27
N PHE A 137 -19.68 2.92 -17.06
CA PHE A 137 -18.77 1.82 -17.40
C PHE A 137 -17.88 2.16 -18.60
N PRO A 138 -16.65 1.57 -18.72
CA PRO A 138 -16.06 0.62 -17.79
C PRO A 138 -15.61 1.25 -16.46
N VAL A 139 -15.57 0.43 -15.40
CA VAL A 139 -14.92 0.77 -14.13
C VAL A 139 -13.59 0.05 -14.06
N VAL A 140 -12.53 0.76 -13.68
CA VAL A 140 -11.20 0.19 -13.46
C VAL A 140 -10.85 0.26 -11.99
N ALA A 141 -10.35 -0.85 -11.44
CA ALA A 141 -9.88 -0.95 -10.06
C ALA A 141 -8.52 -1.64 -9.98
N ASP A 142 -7.75 -1.39 -8.94
CA ASP A 142 -6.37 -1.89 -8.82
C ASP A 142 -6.01 -2.23 -7.36
N PRO A 143 -5.88 -3.50 -7.01
CA PRO A 143 -5.10 -3.92 -5.86
C PRO A 143 -3.62 -4.10 -6.25
N SER A 144 -2.76 -3.17 -5.84
CA SER A 144 -1.30 -3.26 -6.01
C SER A 144 -0.64 -3.83 -4.77
N PHE A 145 0.16 -4.88 -4.95
CA PHE A 145 0.93 -5.55 -3.92
C PHE A 145 2.43 -5.25 -4.07
N TRP A 146 3.10 -4.93 -2.94
CA TRP A 146 4.50 -4.54 -2.92
C TRP A 146 5.30 -5.27 -1.86
N GLN A 147 6.47 -5.78 -2.24
CA GLN A 147 7.47 -6.25 -1.28
C GLN A 147 8.25 -5.05 -0.72
N VAL A 148 8.13 -4.80 0.59
CA VAL A 148 8.78 -3.65 1.21
C VAL A 148 10.21 -3.96 1.66
N THR A 149 11.06 -2.94 1.61
CA THR A 149 12.41 -3.04 2.14
C THR A 149 12.40 -3.06 3.68
N LYS A 150 13.44 -3.62 4.29
CA LYS A 150 13.56 -3.67 5.76
C LYS A 150 13.46 -2.29 6.42
N CYS A 151 14.05 -1.28 5.79
CA CYS A 151 13.96 0.10 6.28
C CYS A 151 12.53 0.63 6.24
N ALA A 152 11.80 0.41 5.14
CA ALA A 152 10.42 0.83 5.01
C ALA A 152 9.52 0.12 6.02
N GLY A 153 9.66 -1.20 6.17
CA GLY A 153 8.93 -1.99 7.16
C GLY A 153 9.17 -1.47 8.59
N THR A 154 10.41 -1.14 8.93
CA THR A 154 10.73 -0.57 10.25
C THR A 154 10.08 0.79 10.48
N ILE A 155 10.08 1.68 9.48
CA ILE A 155 9.42 3.00 9.60
C ILE A 155 7.92 2.83 9.82
N LEU A 156 7.28 1.95 9.05
CA LEU A 156 5.85 1.68 9.15
C LEU A 156 5.50 1.09 10.53
N TRP A 157 6.30 0.11 10.99
CA TRP A 157 6.15 -0.48 12.32
C TRP A 157 6.25 0.56 13.43
N VAL A 158 7.27 1.42 13.39
CA VAL A 158 7.47 2.48 14.39
C VAL A 158 6.31 3.48 14.39
N ILE A 159 5.75 3.82 13.23
CA ILE A 159 4.57 4.68 13.13
C ILE A 159 3.40 4.10 13.94
N GLY A 160 3.16 2.79 13.84
CA GLY A 160 2.04 2.12 14.50
C GLY A 160 2.26 1.81 15.98
N THR A 161 3.50 1.53 16.40
CA THR A 161 3.79 1.02 17.76
C THR A 161 4.30 2.07 18.72
N THR A 162 4.77 3.21 18.23
CA THR A 162 5.28 4.29 19.10
C THR A 162 4.14 5.03 19.79
N ILE A 163 4.19 5.10 21.13
CA ILE A 163 3.23 5.89 21.90
C ILE A 163 3.52 7.38 21.68
N PHE A 164 2.75 8.00 20.81
CA PHE A 164 2.78 9.44 20.61
C PHE A 164 1.75 10.17 21.49
N THR A 165 2.02 11.42 21.80
CA THR A 165 1.00 12.29 22.42
C THR A 165 -0.15 12.52 21.43
N ALA A 166 -1.37 12.74 21.91
CA ALA A 166 -2.53 12.98 21.06
C ALA A 166 -2.29 14.08 20.00
N ALA A 167 -1.58 15.15 20.35
CA ALA A 167 -1.23 16.21 19.40
C ALA A 167 -0.28 15.74 18.29
N LYS A 168 0.63 14.80 18.58
CA LYS A 168 1.56 14.22 17.59
C LYS A 168 0.83 13.23 16.69
N ILE A 169 -0.09 12.43 17.23
CA ILE A 169 -0.95 11.52 16.45
C ILE A 169 -1.74 12.29 15.39
N VAL A 170 -2.39 13.40 15.77
CA VAL A 170 -3.14 14.24 14.81
C VAL A 170 -2.24 14.79 13.70
N LYS A 171 -1.02 15.21 14.04
CA LYS A 171 -0.06 15.70 13.04
C LYS A 171 0.39 14.59 12.10
N LEU A 172 0.67 13.40 12.63
CA LEU A 172 1.07 12.24 11.85
C LEU A 172 -0.03 11.80 10.87
N LYS A 173 -1.27 11.68 11.36
CA LYS A 173 -2.43 11.36 10.52
C LYS A 173 -2.59 12.34 9.35
N LYS A 174 -2.48 13.65 9.63
CA LYS A 174 -2.50 14.68 8.58
C LYS A 174 -1.35 14.53 7.59
N ALA A 175 -0.14 14.20 8.07
CA ALA A 175 1.02 13.98 7.23
C ALA A 175 0.87 12.77 6.31
N ILE A 176 0.40 11.64 6.85
CA ILE A 176 0.14 10.41 6.10
C ILE A 176 -0.93 10.67 5.03
N LYS A 177 -2.05 11.31 5.41
CA LYS A 177 -3.11 11.66 4.46
C LYS A 177 -2.62 12.62 3.37
N ALA A 178 -1.85 13.63 3.73
CA ALA A 178 -1.27 14.60 2.77
C ALA A 178 -0.24 13.95 1.83
N ALA A 179 0.46 12.91 2.29
CA ALA A 179 1.38 12.13 1.47
C ALA A 179 0.66 11.17 0.49
N GLY A 180 -0.63 10.92 0.70
CA GLY A 180 -1.41 9.95 -0.09
C GLY A 180 -1.21 8.51 0.37
N GLY A 181 -1.16 8.27 1.68
CA GLY A 181 -1.09 6.97 2.32
C GLY A 181 0.23 6.70 3.08
N VAL A 182 0.24 5.61 3.84
CA VAL A 182 1.36 5.25 4.72
C VAL A 182 2.62 4.93 3.92
N ARG A 183 2.48 4.23 2.79
CA ARG A 183 3.60 3.88 1.91
C ARG A 183 4.30 5.13 1.37
N LYS A 184 3.55 6.09 0.85
CA LYS A 184 4.11 7.34 0.31
C LYS A 184 4.74 8.21 1.41
N ALA A 185 4.16 8.21 2.62
CA ALA A 185 4.75 8.87 3.77
C ALA A 185 6.11 8.24 4.16
N ALA A 186 6.20 6.91 4.23
CA ALA A 186 7.45 6.19 4.47
C ALA A 186 8.52 6.51 3.40
N LYS A 187 8.12 6.61 2.12
CA LYS A 187 9.01 7.04 1.01
C LYS A 187 9.65 8.39 1.29
N GLY A 188 8.84 9.38 1.66
CA GLY A 188 9.35 10.71 2.00
C GLY A 188 10.38 10.68 3.14
N ILE A 189 10.17 9.85 4.16
CA ILE A 189 11.09 9.67 5.29
C ILE A 189 12.40 9.03 4.81
N ILE A 190 12.36 7.97 4.02
CA ILE A 190 13.56 7.29 3.50
C ILE A 190 14.40 8.23 2.62
N VAL A 191 13.74 8.96 1.71
CA VAL A 191 14.43 9.94 0.85
C VAL A 191 15.11 11.02 1.70
N ALA A 192 14.44 11.51 2.76
CA ALA A 192 15.03 12.45 3.70
C ALA A 192 16.26 11.89 4.42
N ILE A 193 16.19 10.63 4.88
CA ILE A 193 17.31 9.93 5.52
C ILE A 193 18.51 9.86 4.55
N LYS A 194 18.30 9.41 3.32
CA LYS A 194 19.36 9.28 2.31
C LYS A 194 20.00 10.62 1.95
N ALA A 195 19.18 11.64 1.71
CA ALA A 195 19.68 12.98 1.39
C ALA A 195 20.56 13.58 2.49
N SER A 196 20.43 13.07 3.72
CA SER A 196 21.11 13.61 4.90
C SER A 196 22.34 12.82 5.34
N ARG A 197 22.61 11.66 4.75
CA ARG A 197 23.75 10.78 5.13
C ARG A 197 25.11 11.47 5.05
N GLY A 198 25.29 12.41 4.15
CA GLY A 198 26.55 13.16 3.98
C GLY A 198 26.78 14.29 4.99
N LEU A 199 25.81 14.62 5.88
CA LEU A 199 25.88 15.80 6.72
C LEU A 199 26.65 15.61 8.05
N GLY A 200 27.07 14.39 8.37
CA GLY A 200 27.85 14.03 9.57
C GLY A 200 27.16 14.37 10.91
N GLY A 201 27.62 13.75 12.00
CA GLY A 201 27.12 13.99 13.35
C GLY A 201 25.61 13.69 13.53
N LYS A 202 24.87 14.57 14.20
CA LYS A 202 23.41 14.45 14.35
C LYS A 202 22.69 14.94 13.08
N TRP A 203 22.95 14.30 11.93
CA TRP A 203 22.44 14.70 10.61
C TRP A 203 20.90 14.82 10.58
N TRP A 204 20.18 14.02 11.34
CA TRP A 204 18.70 14.07 11.42
C TRP A 204 18.13 15.39 11.93
N THR A 205 18.89 16.16 12.72
CA THR A 205 18.49 17.49 13.17
C THR A 205 18.66 18.56 12.09
N LYS A 206 19.41 18.26 11.03
CA LYS A 206 19.72 19.17 9.91
C LYS A 206 18.77 18.99 8.72
N ILE A 207 17.85 18.02 8.79
CA ILE A 207 16.91 17.75 7.72
C ILE A 207 15.86 18.85 7.63
N LYS A 208 15.68 19.42 6.43
CA LYS A 208 14.54 20.28 6.13
C LYS A 208 13.37 19.41 5.68
N TRP A 209 12.67 18.84 6.62
CA TRP A 209 11.56 17.91 6.39
C TRP A 209 10.48 18.43 5.45
N SER A 210 10.24 19.75 5.41
CA SER A 210 9.29 20.39 4.50
C SER A 210 9.59 20.16 3.01
N GLN A 211 10.82 19.78 2.64
CA GLN A 211 11.20 19.48 1.27
C GLN A 211 10.74 18.10 0.82
N PHE A 212 10.40 17.20 1.77
CA PHE A 212 10.06 15.81 1.51
C PHE A 212 8.55 15.50 1.68
N GLY A 213 7.74 16.53 1.90
CA GLY A 213 6.29 16.44 2.02
C GLY A 213 5.73 17.45 3.02
N SER A 214 4.63 18.08 2.67
CA SER A 214 4.02 19.18 3.45
C SER A 214 3.59 18.80 4.88
N GLY A 215 3.51 17.51 5.20
CA GLY A 215 3.17 17.01 6.54
C GLY A 215 4.35 16.52 7.37
N LEU A 216 5.53 16.29 6.78
CA LEU A 216 6.66 15.66 7.46
C LEU A 216 7.49 16.64 8.31
N ALA A 217 7.31 17.94 8.13
CA ALA A 217 8.14 18.98 8.74
C ALA A 217 8.20 18.97 10.28
N GLY A 218 7.16 18.49 10.96
CA GLY A 218 7.11 18.44 12.43
C GLY A 218 7.22 17.05 13.04
N PHE A 219 7.42 16.02 12.20
CA PHE A 219 7.28 14.64 12.61
C PHE A 219 8.51 13.77 12.31
N GLY A 220 9.18 14.01 11.19
CA GLY A 220 10.29 13.17 10.76
C GLY A 220 11.47 13.14 11.74
N ALA A 221 11.74 14.25 12.43
CA ALA A 221 12.80 14.32 13.45
C ALA A 221 12.50 13.44 14.67
N ASP A 222 11.24 13.32 15.05
CA ASP A 222 10.80 12.49 16.18
C ASP A 222 10.95 11.00 15.86
N LEU A 223 10.63 10.59 14.61
CA LEU A 223 10.78 9.20 14.15
C LEU A 223 12.24 8.75 14.09
N ILE A 224 13.11 9.57 13.52
CA ILE A 224 14.52 9.20 13.35
C ILE A 224 15.28 9.15 14.67
N GLY A 225 14.74 9.75 15.72
CA GLY A 225 15.25 9.60 17.08
C GLY A 225 15.22 8.14 17.58
N ILE A 226 14.44 7.28 16.95
CA ILE A 226 14.23 5.88 17.34
C ILE A 226 15.38 5.01 16.85
N SER A 227 15.95 4.19 17.77
CA SER A 227 17.14 3.36 17.51
C SER A 227 16.97 2.41 16.32
N ASP A 228 15.77 1.81 16.18
CA ASP A 228 15.49 0.79 15.18
C ASP A 228 15.48 1.36 13.76
N ILE A 229 14.95 2.57 13.55
CA ILE A 229 15.04 3.25 12.27
C ILE A 229 16.49 3.54 11.91
N ARG A 230 17.30 3.99 12.88
CA ARG A 230 18.71 4.24 12.63
C ARG A 230 19.50 2.99 12.24
N SER A 231 19.22 1.86 12.89
CA SER A 231 19.93 0.59 12.62
C SER A 231 19.54 -0.06 11.29
N ASN A 232 18.29 0.07 10.87
CA ASN A 232 17.77 -0.60 9.68
C ASN A 232 17.75 0.29 8.41
N CYS A 233 17.95 1.61 8.57
CA CYS A 233 17.94 2.58 7.48
C CYS A 233 19.30 3.28 7.24
N SER A 234 20.33 2.92 7.99
CA SER A 234 21.69 3.49 7.84
C SER A 234 22.50 2.81 6.75
#